data_b68357fd6123e3b2ae6d893c2c466785
#
_entry.id   b68357fd6123e3b2ae6d893c2c466785
#
_cell.length_a   1.000
_cell.length_b   1.000
_cell.length_c   1.000
_cell.angle_alpha   90.00
_cell.angle_beta   90.00
_cell.angle_gamma   90.00
#
_symmetry.space_group_name_H-M   'P 1'
#
loop_
_entity.id
_entity.type
_entity.pdbx_description
1 polymer ?
#
loop_
_entity_poly.entity_id
_entity_poly.type
_entity_poly.pdbx_seq_one_letter_code
_entity_poly.pdbx_strand_id
1 'polypeptide(L)'
;MGSIKIAPSVLSADMANLKGELDMIAGADYVHFDVMDGHFTGNLTFGVDILKAVKRSTDVPVDAHLMVSNPDETVDWYADAGADMITVHYEASTHLHRTLTHLQQRGIKAGVVLNPATPVCVLESIIDVVDMVLLMSVNPGFGGQSFIPGTLPKLHELKAMCERHGVSPMIEVDGGISSKNIAEVVKAGANVLVAGSAVFKSEDPAAEVALLQKLGNEAAQEA
;
A
#
# COMPACT_ATOMS: atom_id res chain seq x y z
N MET A 1 -3.22 -17.45 -9.41
CA MET A 1 -2.93 -16.24 -8.64
C MET A 1 -2.68 -16.62 -7.18
N GLY A 2 -1.80 -15.91 -6.46
CA GLY A 2 -1.65 -16.10 -5.01
C GLY A 2 -2.90 -15.63 -4.25
N SER A 3 -2.96 -15.86 -2.92
CA SER A 3 -4.05 -15.34 -2.08
C SER A 3 -4.06 -13.80 -2.11
N ILE A 4 -5.28 -13.23 -2.13
CA ILE A 4 -5.46 -11.78 -2.00
C ILE A 4 -5.09 -11.34 -0.59
N LYS A 5 -4.37 -10.25 -0.47
CA LYS A 5 -3.84 -9.70 0.77
C LYS A 5 -4.57 -8.43 1.15
N ILE A 6 -4.87 -8.31 2.44
CA ILE A 6 -5.51 -7.11 3.00
C ILE A 6 -4.51 -6.39 3.91
N ALA A 7 -4.37 -5.10 3.68
CA ALA A 7 -3.47 -4.18 4.39
C ALA A 7 -4.29 -3.05 5.03
N PRO A 8 -4.80 -3.20 6.27
CA PRO A 8 -5.50 -2.13 6.95
C PRO A 8 -4.58 -0.92 7.19
N SER A 9 -5.00 0.28 6.73
CA SER A 9 -4.24 1.51 6.97
C SER A 9 -4.53 2.08 8.35
N VAL A 10 -3.49 2.12 9.20
CA VAL A 10 -3.56 2.71 10.54
C VAL A 10 -3.78 4.23 10.54
N LEU A 11 -3.78 4.88 9.38
CA LEU A 11 -4.21 6.27 9.25
C LEU A 11 -5.67 6.47 9.74
N SER A 12 -6.48 5.42 9.70
CA SER A 12 -7.89 5.43 10.13
C SER A 12 -8.11 4.90 11.55
N ALA A 13 -7.06 4.44 12.22
CA ALA A 13 -7.10 3.89 13.57
C ALA A 13 -7.18 4.98 14.66
N ASP A 14 -7.60 4.62 15.86
CA ASP A 14 -7.48 5.51 17.02
C ASP A 14 -6.03 5.51 17.54
N MET A 15 -5.31 6.60 17.27
CA MET A 15 -3.92 6.76 17.71
C MET A 15 -3.76 6.77 19.25
N ALA A 16 -4.81 7.11 19.99
CA ALA A 16 -4.76 7.04 21.46
C ALA A 16 -4.81 5.60 21.98
N ASN A 17 -5.26 4.63 21.14
CA ASN A 17 -5.33 3.21 21.47
C ASN A 17 -4.66 2.33 20.40
N LEU A 18 -3.57 2.81 19.80
CA LEU A 18 -2.94 2.16 18.64
C LEU A 18 -2.65 0.66 18.86
N LYS A 19 -2.20 0.27 20.07
CA LYS A 19 -1.96 -1.15 20.38
C LYS A 19 -3.25 -1.99 20.30
N GLY A 20 -4.36 -1.50 20.84
CA GLY A 20 -5.65 -2.18 20.77
C GLY A 20 -6.16 -2.29 19.32
N GLU A 21 -5.97 -1.24 18.52
CA GLU A 21 -6.31 -1.23 17.10
C GLU A 21 -5.50 -2.28 16.31
N LEU A 22 -4.20 -2.40 16.59
CA LEU A 22 -3.34 -3.41 15.96
C LEU A 22 -3.73 -4.84 16.35
N ASP A 23 -4.17 -5.06 17.59
CA ASP A 23 -4.64 -6.38 18.04
C ASP A 23 -5.92 -6.80 17.29
N MET A 24 -6.82 -5.86 16.99
CA MET A 24 -8.05 -6.15 16.24
C MET A 24 -7.78 -6.56 14.78
N ILE A 25 -6.65 -6.14 14.20
CA ILE A 25 -6.29 -6.47 12.82
C ILE A 25 -5.17 -7.51 12.73
N ALA A 26 -4.89 -8.27 13.80
CA ALA A 26 -3.81 -9.27 13.81
C ALA A 26 -3.97 -10.39 12.76
N GLY A 27 -5.15 -10.58 12.18
CA GLY A 27 -5.41 -11.48 11.06
C GLY A 27 -5.15 -10.91 9.67
N ALA A 28 -4.71 -9.65 9.56
CA ALA A 28 -4.36 -9.01 8.30
C ALA A 28 -3.01 -9.52 7.75
N ASP A 29 -2.77 -9.32 6.46
CA ASP A 29 -1.53 -9.72 5.79
C ASP A 29 -0.42 -8.69 5.97
N TYR A 30 -0.77 -7.40 6.06
CA TYR A 30 0.11 -6.26 6.31
C TYR A 30 -0.58 -5.24 7.22
N VAL A 31 0.22 -4.41 7.88
CA VAL A 31 -0.21 -3.12 8.42
C VAL A 31 0.25 -2.05 7.45
N HIS A 32 -0.66 -1.31 6.84
CA HIS A 32 -0.33 -0.18 5.97
C HIS A 32 -0.09 1.08 6.80
N PHE A 33 1.08 1.70 6.62
CA PHE A 33 1.56 2.81 7.44
C PHE A 33 1.83 4.03 6.58
N ASP A 34 0.86 4.95 6.53
CA ASP A 34 0.87 6.17 5.71
C ASP A 34 1.73 7.28 6.34
N VAL A 35 2.89 7.54 5.76
CA VAL A 35 3.80 8.63 6.18
C VAL A 35 3.58 9.86 5.31
N MET A 36 3.27 10.99 5.93
CA MET A 36 3.06 12.26 5.24
C MET A 36 3.90 13.37 5.91
N ASP A 37 4.58 14.18 5.11
CA ASP A 37 5.52 15.21 5.56
C ASP A 37 4.96 16.64 5.56
N GLY A 38 3.71 16.84 5.13
CA GLY A 38 3.09 18.16 4.99
C GLY A 38 3.59 18.96 3.79
N HIS A 39 4.40 18.36 2.90
CA HIS A 39 4.93 18.98 1.69
C HIS A 39 4.50 18.25 0.43
N PHE A 40 4.71 16.93 0.37
CA PHE A 40 4.20 16.11 -0.74
C PHE A 40 2.68 16.07 -0.74
N THR A 41 2.07 15.98 0.43
CA THR A 41 0.62 16.12 0.65
C THR A 41 0.32 17.25 1.60
N GLY A 42 -0.91 17.78 1.59
CA GLY A 42 -1.35 18.84 2.50
C GLY A 42 -1.68 18.35 3.92
N ASN A 43 -1.17 17.20 4.34
CA ASN A 43 -1.38 16.59 5.65
C ASN A 43 -0.05 16.11 6.24
N LEU A 44 0.01 16.04 7.58
CA LEU A 44 1.14 15.54 8.35
C LEU A 44 0.65 14.37 9.21
N THR A 45 1.37 13.24 9.18
CA THR A 45 0.97 12.06 9.96
C THR A 45 2.08 11.64 10.93
N PHE A 46 2.47 10.39 10.88
CA PHE A 46 3.40 9.80 11.85
C PHE A 46 4.81 9.70 11.28
N GLY A 47 5.79 9.80 12.17
CA GLY A 47 7.19 9.58 11.84
C GLY A 47 7.71 8.22 12.33
N VAL A 48 9.02 8.12 12.30
CA VAL A 48 9.82 6.93 12.63
C VAL A 48 9.51 6.33 14.01
N ASP A 49 9.27 7.16 15.03
CA ASP A 49 9.04 6.65 16.39
C ASP A 49 7.69 5.95 16.54
N ILE A 50 6.67 6.38 15.79
CA ILE A 50 5.38 5.68 15.75
C ILE A 50 5.54 4.36 14.96
N LEU A 51 6.31 4.33 13.88
CA LEU A 51 6.61 3.08 13.17
C LEU A 51 7.30 2.06 14.09
N LYS A 52 8.30 2.49 14.87
CA LYS A 52 8.94 1.64 15.90
C LYS A 52 7.93 1.15 16.95
N ALA A 53 6.96 1.97 17.33
CA ALA A 53 5.91 1.57 18.26
C ALA A 53 4.99 0.51 17.64
N VAL A 54 4.58 0.67 16.38
CA VAL A 54 3.81 -0.33 15.62
C VAL A 54 4.59 -1.66 15.58
N LYS A 55 5.84 -1.64 15.14
CA LYS A 55 6.69 -2.84 15.04
C LYS A 55 6.88 -3.60 16.37
N ARG A 56 6.89 -2.90 17.49
CA ARG A 56 6.94 -3.54 18.81
C ARG A 56 5.58 -4.10 19.27
N SER A 57 4.50 -3.70 18.63
CA SER A 57 3.14 -3.97 19.08
C SER A 57 2.43 -5.05 18.25
N THR A 58 2.98 -5.47 17.11
CA THR A 58 2.41 -6.50 16.24
C THR A 58 3.49 -7.30 15.54
N ASP A 59 3.19 -8.57 15.24
CA ASP A 59 4.01 -9.43 14.39
C ASP A 59 3.59 -9.35 12.91
N VAL A 60 2.50 -8.64 12.60
CA VAL A 60 2.05 -8.42 11.21
C VAL A 60 3.09 -7.56 10.49
N PRO A 61 3.55 -7.95 9.29
CA PRO A 61 4.50 -7.15 8.51
C PRO A 61 3.98 -5.75 8.23
N VAL A 62 4.88 -4.76 8.28
CA VAL A 62 4.53 -3.35 8.04
C VAL A 62 4.98 -2.92 6.66
N ASP A 63 4.02 -2.43 5.89
CA ASP A 63 4.19 -1.75 4.62
C ASP A 63 4.15 -0.23 4.85
N ALA A 64 5.30 0.44 4.71
CA ALA A 64 5.44 1.87 4.92
C ALA A 64 5.32 2.62 3.59
N HIS A 65 4.20 3.31 3.41
CA HIS A 65 3.91 4.15 2.25
C HIS A 65 4.38 5.59 2.49
N LEU A 66 5.44 6.00 1.78
CA LEU A 66 6.08 7.30 1.98
C LEU A 66 5.52 8.37 1.03
N MET A 67 4.58 9.14 1.49
CA MET A 67 4.07 10.37 0.86
C MET A 67 4.88 11.58 1.33
N VAL A 68 6.18 11.57 0.97
CA VAL A 68 7.16 12.59 1.39
C VAL A 68 7.86 13.19 0.17
N SER A 69 8.32 14.44 0.30
CA SER A 69 8.96 15.18 -0.78
C SER A 69 10.40 14.76 -1.09
N ASN A 70 11.06 14.04 -0.16
CA ASN A 70 12.45 13.63 -0.26
C ASN A 70 12.68 12.14 0.09
N PRO A 71 11.99 11.18 -0.57
CA PRO A 71 12.11 9.77 -0.22
C PRO A 71 13.55 9.25 -0.37
N ASP A 72 14.31 9.71 -1.38
CA ASP A 72 15.69 9.31 -1.64
C ASP A 72 16.64 9.54 -0.43
N GLU A 73 16.27 10.45 0.48
CA GLU A 73 17.05 10.78 1.69
C GLU A 73 16.49 10.11 2.95
N THR A 74 15.19 9.76 2.95
CA THR A 74 14.48 9.35 4.16
C THR A 74 14.18 7.87 4.25
N VAL A 75 14.27 7.09 3.17
CA VAL A 75 13.95 5.65 3.15
C VAL A 75 14.71 4.87 4.21
N ASP A 76 15.97 5.22 4.48
CA ASP A 76 16.78 4.55 5.49
C ASP A 76 16.24 4.73 6.92
N TRP A 77 15.58 5.83 7.22
CA TRP A 77 15.00 6.06 8.54
C TRP A 77 13.87 5.06 8.84
N TYR A 78 13.05 4.75 7.83
CA TYR A 78 11.94 3.81 7.95
C TYR A 78 12.41 2.36 7.88
N ALA A 79 13.44 2.08 7.08
CA ALA A 79 14.10 0.79 7.07
C ALA A 79 14.74 0.46 8.43
N ASP A 80 15.46 1.41 9.06
CA ASP A 80 16.04 1.28 10.40
C ASP A 80 14.98 1.17 11.50
N ALA A 81 13.79 1.73 11.27
CA ALA A 81 12.65 1.61 12.18
C ALA A 81 11.96 0.24 12.09
N GLY A 82 12.32 -0.59 11.11
CA GLY A 82 11.85 -1.97 10.97
C GLY A 82 10.69 -2.16 9.99
N ALA A 83 10.48 -1.25 9.03
CA ALA A 83 9.55 -1.51 7.94
C ALA A 83 9.96 -2.77 7.17
N ASP A 84 9.01 -3.65 6.85
CA ASP A 84 9.25 -4.87 6.07
C ASP A 84 9.17 -4.61 4.57
N MET A 85 8.41 -3.56 4.21
CA MET A 85 8.28 -3.03 2.86
C MET A 85 8.24 -1.51 2.92
N ILE A 86 8.78 -0.86 1.89
CA ILE A 86 8.74 0.60 1.73
C ILE A 86 8.33 0.91 0.30
N THR A 87 7.28 1.71 0.15
CA THR A 87 6.82 2.22 -1.13
C THR A 87 7.04 3.73 -1.21
N VAL A 88 7.60 4.20 -2.34
CA VAL A 88 7.91 5.60 -2.58
C VAL A 88 7.23 6.11 -3.85
N HIS A 89 6.76 7.33 -3.83
CA HIS A 89 6.12 7.94 -5.00
C HIS A 89 7.12 8.18 -6.13
N TYR A 90 6.76 7.75 -7.34
CA TYR A 90 7.48 8.04 -8.58
C TYR A 90 7.71 9.56 -8.71
N GLU A 91 6.68 10.35 -8.38
CA GLU A 91 6.67 11.80 -8.53
C GLU A 91 7.60 12.52 -7.54
N ALA A 92 8.05 11.85 -6.48
CA ALA A 92 8.90 12.42 -5.44
C ALA A 92 10.37 11.96 -5.52
N SER A 93 10.64 10.83 -6.18
CA SER A 93 12.00 10.24 -6.23
C SER A 93 12.73 10.68 -7.49
N THR A 94 13.87 11.36 -7.33
CA THR A 94 14.74 11.76 -8.45
C THR A 94 15.54 10.58 -9.00
N HIS A 95 15.94 9.64 -8.13
CA HIS A 95 16.78 8.50 -8.47
C HIS A 95 16.11 7.18 -8.11
N LEU A 96 14.85 6.99 -8.53
CA LEU A 96 13.99 5.90 -8.13
C LEU A 96 14.65 4.52 -8.24
N HIS A 97 15.29 4.19 -9.36
CA HIS A 97 15.99 2.91 -9.53
C HIS A 97 17.04 2.69 -8.42
N ARG A 98 17.84 3.72 -8.09
CA ARG A 98 18.85 3.64 -7.03
C ARG A 98 18.20 3.41 -5.67
N THR A 99 17.11 4.13 -5.38
CA THR A 99 16.40 4.04 -4.10
C THR A 99 15.79 2.65 -3.90
N LEU A 100 15.13 2.10 -4.93
CA LEU A 100 14.56 0.75 -4.89
C LEU A 100 15.64 -0.33 -4.69
N THR A 101 16.70 -0.31 -5.50
CA THR A 101 17.78 -1.30 -5.39
C THR A 101 18.56 -1.18 -4.07
N HIS A 102 18.69 0.02 -3.51
CA HIS A 102 19.27 0.24 -2.19
C HIS A 102 18.44 -0.43 -1.08
N LEU A 103 17.12 -0.25 -1.07
CA LEU A 103 16.23 -0.92 -0.13
C LEU A 103 16.33 -2.45 -0.23
N GLN A 104 16.34 -2.99 -1.45
CA GLN A 104 16.48 -4.44 -1.68
C GLN A 104 17.82 -4.98 -1.17
N GLN A 105 18.94 -4.25 -1.35
CA GLN A 105 20.24 -4.62 -0.79
C GLN A 105 20.23 -4.66 0.75
N ARG A 106 19.33 -3.93 1.39
CA ARG A 106 19.11 -3.97 2.83
C ARG A 106 18.11 -5.07 3.27
N GLY A 107 17.59 -5.86 2.33
CA GLY A 107 16.60 -6.91 2.60
C GLY A 107 15.18 -6.39 2.79
N ILE A 108 14.91 -5.13 2.44
CA ILE A 108 13.58 -4.50 2.51
C ILE A 108 12.91 -4.66 1.15
N LYS A 109 11.65 -5.07 1.12
CA LYS A 109 10.87 -5.07 -0.12
C LYS A 109 10.64 -3.63 -0.58
N ALA A 110 10.93 -3.36 -1.85
CA ALA A 110 10.89 -2.02 -2.40
C ALA A 110 9.78 -1.86 -3.43
N GLY A 111 8.94 -0.85 -3.26
CA GLY A 111 7.83 -0.58 -4.16
C GLY A 111 7.80 0.85 -4.66
N VAL A 112 7.09 1.03 -5.77
CA VAL A 112 6.81 2.33 -6.38
C VAL A 112 5.33 2.65 -6.33
N VAL A 113 5.02 3.92 -6.06
CA VAL A 113 3.64 4.43 -6.00
C VAL A 113 3.38 5.37 -7.17
N LEU A 114 2.20 5.26 -7.78
CA LEU A 114 1.72 6.19 -8.80
C LEU A 114 0.48 6.93 -8.33
N ASN A 115 0.51 8.25 -8.41
CA ASN A 115 -0.67 9.10 -8.23
C ASN A 115 -1.76 8.82 -9.28
N PRO A 116 -3.02 9.21 -9.03
CA PRO A 116 -4.10 9.01 -10.01
C PRO A 116 -3.80 9.57 -11.40
N ALA A 117 -3.11 10.71 -11.50
CA ALA A 117 -2.79 11.37 -12.76
C ALA A 117 -1.54 10.80 -13.47
N THR A 118 -0.70 10.01 -12.81
CA THR A 118 0.55 9.49 -13.38
C THR A 118 0.26 8.21 -14.19
N PRO A 119 0.62 8.15 -15.48
CA PRO A 119 0.36 6.98 -16.31
C PRO A 119 1.28 5.81 -15.96
N VAL A 120 0.82 4.58 -16.19
CA VAL A 120 1.57 3.35 -15.92
C VAL A 120 2.87 3.24 -16.73
N CYS A 121 2.91 3.80 -17.95
CA CYS A 121 4.07 3.73 -18.83
C CYS A 121 5.37 4.30 -18.25
N VAL A 122 5.31 5.11 -17.19
CA VAL A 122 6.52 5.61 -16.51
C VAL A 122 7.30 4.49 -15.82
N LEU A 123 6.69 3.33 -15.60
CA LEU A 123 7.31 2.17 -14.98
C LEU A 123 8.08 1.28 -15.98
N GLU A 124 7.97 1.51 -17.29
CA GLU A 124 8.53 0.64 -18.33
C GLU A 124 10.03 0.32 -18.13
N SER A 125 10.79 1.26 -17.57
CA SER A 125 12.25 1.10 -17.37
C SER A 125 12.64 0.58 -15.99
N ILE A 126 11.67 0.29 -15.10
CA ILE A 126 11.95 -0.13 -13.71
C ILE A 126 11.09 -1.29 -13.23
N ILE A 127 10.13 -1.74 -14.04
CA ILE A 127 9.15 -2.77 -13.62
C ILE A 127 9.79 -4.10 -13.24
N ASP A 128 10.96 -4.40 -13.75
CA ASP A 128 11.75 -5.61 -13.49
C ASP A 128 12.54 -5.55 -12.17
N VAL A 129 12.63 -4.38 -11.54
CA VAL A 129 13.32 -4.22 -10.25
C VAL A 129 12.40 -3.90 -9.08
N VAL A 130 11.07 -3.86 -9.27
CA VAL A 130 10.13 -3.55 -8.19
C VAL A 130 9.54 -4.83 -7.57
N ASP A 131 9.43 -4.85 -6.25
CA ASP A 131 8.72 -5.92 -5.52
C ASP A 131 7.21 -5.63 -5.45
N MET A 132 6.81 -4.35 -5.52
CA MET A 132 5.42 -3.89 -5.47
C MET A 132 5.20 -2.65 -6.32
N VAL A 133 4.04 -2.56 -6.98
CA VAL A 133 3.50 -1.32 -7.54
C VAL A 133 2.22 -0.97 -6.82
N LEU A 134 2.20 0.20 -6.17
CA LEU A 134 1.00 0.75 -5.54
C LEU A 134 0.35 1.77 -6.47
N LEU A 135 -0.91 1.54 -6.84
CA LEU A 135 -1.73 2.51 -7.56
C LEU A 135 -2.66 3.24 -6.59
N MET A 136 -2.50 4.56 -6.51
CA MET A 136 -3.44 5.39 -5.74
C MET A 136 -4.78 5.45 -6.46
N SER A 137 -5.83 5.06 -5.77
CA SER A 137 -7.22 5.18 -6.22
C SER A 137 -7.98 6.36 -5.56
N VAL A 138 -7.23 7.19 -4.87
CA VAL A 138 -7.62 8.52 -4.36
C VAL A 138 -6.42 9.46 -4.48
N ASN A 139 -6.62 10.77 -4.33
CA ASN A 139 -5.47 11.66 -4.18
C ASN A 139 -4.85 11.45 -2.79
N PRO A 140 -3.51 11.29 -2.69
CA PRO A 140 -2.82 11.13 -1.40
C PRO A 140 -3.13 12.26 -0.42
N GLY A 141 -3.22 11.93 0.89
CA GLY A 141 -3.28 12.93 1.94
C GLY A 141 -4.36 12.72 3.01
N PHE A 142 -5.48 12.10 2.69
CA PHE A 142 -6.59 11.93 3.64
C PHE A 142 -7.28 10.58 3.48
N GLY A 143 -7.65 9.96 4.60
CA GLY A 143 -8.47 8.75 4.61
C GLY A 143 -9.95 9.02 4.30
N GLY A 144 -10.70 7.97 3.96
CA GLY A 144 -12.16 8.02 3.78
C GLY A 144 -12.63 8.66 2.48
N GLN A 145 -11.77 8.83 1.49
CA GLN A 145 -12.12 9.32 0.17
C GLN A 145 -12.82 8.24 -0.68
N SER A 146 -13.56 8.70 -1.70
CA SER A 146 -14.21 7.80 -2.67
C SER A 146 -13.22 7.29 -3.70
N PHE A 147 -13.33 6.00 -4.04
CA PHE A 147 -12.56 5.34 -5.08
C PHE A 147 -12.68 6.06 -6.44
N ILE A 148 -11.57 6.30 -7.11
CA ILE A 148 -11.51 6.88 -8.46
C ILE A 148 -11.61 5.75 -9.49
N PRO A 149 -12.72 5.64 -10.27
CA PRO A 149 -12.91 4.53 -11.22
C PRO A 149 -11.84 4.42 -12.32
N GLY A 150 -11.16 5.55 -12.63
CA GLY A 150 -10.04 5.59 -13.57
C GLY A 150 -8.84 4.72 -13.17
N THR A 151 -8.80 4.19 -11.94
CA THR A 151 -7.78 3.26 -11.48
C THR A 151 -7.93 1.87 -12.13
N LEU A 152 -9.15 1.45 -12.47
CA LEU A 152 -9.38 0.14 -13.10
C LEU A 152 -8.67 -0.04 -14.45
N PRO A 153 -8.78 0.88 -15.41
CA PRO A 153 -7.98 0.84 -16.64
C PRO A 153 -6.47 0.79 -16.37
N LYS A 154 -5.96 1.54 -15.37
CA LYS A 154 -4.54 1.53 -15.00
C LYS A 154 -4.09 0.17 -14.47
N LEU A 155 -4.94 -0.54 -13.72
CA LEU A 155 -4.67 -1.92 -13.27
C LEU A 155 -4.52 -2.87 -14.45
N HIS A 156 -5.41 -2.78 -15.45
CA HIS A 156 -5.29 -3.59 -16.67
C HIS A 156 -4.02 -3.28 -17.45
N GLU A 157 -3.65 -2.00 -17.58
CA GLU A 157 -2.40 -1.58 -18.23
C GLU A 157 -1.17 -2.13 -17.50
N LEU A 158 -1.16 -2.04 -16.16
CA LEU A 158 -0.07 -2.55 -15.33
C LEU A 158 0.06 -4.07 -15.44
N LYS A 159 -1.06 -4.80 -15.37
CA LYS A 159 -1.08 -6.25 -15.56
C LYS A 159 -0.49 -6.64 -16.92
N ALA A 160 -0.93 -5.97 -17.99
CA ALA A 160 -0.41 -6.20 -19.35
C ALA A 160 1.10 -5.85 -19.46
N MET A 161 1.56 -4.80 -18.77
CA MET A 161 3.00 -4.48 -18.69
C MET A 161 3.79 -5.60 -18.00
N CYS A 162 3.34 -6.07 -16.85
CA CYS A 162 3.99 -7.17 -16.11
C CYS A 162 4.07 -8.44 -16.98
N GLU A 163 3.01 -8.78 -17.71
CA GLU A 163 2.98 -9.92 -18.63
C GLU A 163 4.01 -9.77 -19.76
N ARG A 164 4.12 -8.59 -20.38
CA ARG A 164 5.11 -8.31 -21.44
C ARG A 164 6.56 -8.44 -20.95
N HIS A 165 6.81 -8.02 -19.71
CA HIS A 165 8.15 -8.07 -19.10
C HIS A 165 8.45 -9.42 -18.41
N GLY A 166 7.45 -10.31 -18.27
CA GLY A 166 7.63 -11.61 -17.61
C GLY A 166 7.89 -11.49 -16.11
N VAL A 167 7.38 -10.44 -15.47
CA VAL A 167 7.52 -10.17 -14.03
C VAL A 167 6.19 -10.27 -13.29
N SER A 168 6.23 -10.43 -11.98
CA SER A 168 5.04 -10.60 -11.14
C SER A 168 5.18 -9.87 -9.81
N PRO A 169 5.33 -8.53 -9.81
CA PRO A 169 5.33 -7.76 -8.57
C PRO A 169 3.96 -7.86 -7.87
N MET A 170 3.93 -7.54 -6.59
CA MET A 170 2.65 -7.27 -5.94
C MET A 170 2.03 -6.02 -6.56
N ILE A 171 0.71 -6.06 -6.80
CA ILE A 171 -0.06 -4.93 -7.31
C ILE A 171 -1.01 -4.49 -6.20
N GLU A 172 -0.69 -3.38 -5.58
CA GLU A 172 -1.43 -2.81 -4.48
C GLU A 172 -2.32 -1.66 -4.95
N VAL A 173 -3.48 -1.52 -4.31
CA VAL A 173 -4.39 -0.39 -4.52
C VAL A 173 -4.72 0.23 -3.18
N ASP A 174 -4.51 1.55 -3.06
CA ASP A 174 -4.87 2.33 -1.89
C ASP A 174 -5.86 3.44 -2.22
N GLY A 175 -6.97 3.43 -1.48
CA GLY A 175 -7.99 4.47 -1.48
C GLY A 175 -9.40 3.98 -1.80
N GLY A 176 -10.33 4.15 -0.86
CA GLY A 176 -11.74 3.89 -1.05
C GLY A 176 -12.11 2.42 -1.25
N ILE A 177 -11.26 1.48 -0.82
CA ILE A 177 -11.51 0.04 -0.88
C ILE A 177 -12.49 -0.38 0.22
N SER A 178 -13.43 -1.24 -0.14
CA SER A 178 -14.43 -1.81 0.75
C SER A 178 -15.03 -3.09 0.16
N SER A 179 -15.88 -3.78 0.91
CA SER A 179 -16.63 -4.96 0.45
C SER A 179 -17.49 -4.71 -0.82
N LYS A 180 -17.77 -3.42 -1.15
CA LYS A 180 -18.59 -3.04 -2.32
C LYS A 180 -17.83 -3.08 -3.64
N ASN A 181 -16.51 -2.86 -3.63
CA ASN A 181 -15.72 -2.73 -4.86
C ASN A 181 -14.50 -3.66 -4.93
N ILE A 182 -14.15 -4.36 -3.86
CA ILE A 182 -12.97 -5.22 -3.81
C ILE A 182 -12.95 -6.26 -4.94
N ALA A 183 -14.09 -6.86 -5.26
CA ALA A 183 -14.18 -7.87 -6.31
C ALA A 183 -13.81 -7.31 -7.70
N GLU A 184 -14.25 -6.10 -8.01
CA GLU A 184 -13.93 -5.43 -9.28
C GLU A 184 -12.45 -5.06 -9.35
N VAL A 185 -11.86 -4.55 -8.27
CA VAL A 185 -10.45 -4.15 -8.19
C VAL A 185 -9.54 -5.38 -8.31
N VAL A 186 -9.88 -6.50 -7.67
CA VAL A 186 -9.14 -7.77 -7.79
C VAL A 186 -9.22 -8.32 -9.22
N LYS A 187 -10.39 -8.34 -9.85
CA LYS A 187 -10.56 -8.78 -11.25
C LYS A 187 -9.76 -7.92 -12.23
N ALA A 188 -9.57 -6.64 -11.93
CA ALA A 188 -8.73 -5.74 -12.71
C ALA A 188 -7.23 -6.01 -12.57
N GLY A 189 -6.79 -6.79 -11.55
CA GLY A 189 -5.41 -7.24 -11.41
C GLY A 189 -4.73 -6.95 -10.08
N ALA A 190 -5.40 -6.28 -9.13
CA ALA A 190 -4.84 -6.05 -7.80
C ALA A 190 -4.78 -7.35 -6.97
N ASN A 191 -3.73 -7.50 -6.15
CA ASN A 191 -3.56 -8.62 -5.24
C ASN A 191 -3.23 -8.22 -3.79
N VAL A 192 -3.05 -6.90 -3.54
CA VAL A 192 -2.94 -6.29 -2.21
C VAL A 192 -3.91 -5.11 -2.14
N LEU A 193 -4.76 -5.05 -1.12
CA LEU A 193 -5.81 -4.04 -1.00
C LEU A 193 -5.67 -3.29 0.33
N VAL A 194 -5.47 -1.98 0.24
CA VAL A 194 -5.41 -1.12 1.42
C VAL A 194 -6.83 -0.68 1.80
N ALA A 195 -7.25 -1.02 3.02
CA ALA A 195 -8.56 -0.68 3.54
C ALA A 195 -8.44 0.01 4.92
N GLY A 196 -8.57 1.32 4.95
CA GLY A 196 -8.49 2.09 6.19
C GLY A 196 -9.86 2.18 6.88
N SER A 197 -10.66 3.16 6.50
CA SER A 197 -11.95 3.45 7.14
C SER A 197 -12.96 2.30 7.05
N ALA A 198 -12.90 1.46 6.02
CA ALA A 198 -13.78 0.30 5.91
C ALA A 198 -13.54 -0.70 7.05
N VAL A 199 -12.28 -0.87 7.48
CA VAL A 199 -11.90 -1.75 8.58
C VAL A 199 -12.09 -1.05 9.94
N PHE A 200 -11.38 0.06 10.19
CA PHE A 200 -11.32 0.67 11.53
C PHE A 200 -12.60 1.39 11.99
N LYS A 201 -13.55 1.65 11.07
CA LYS A 201 -14.87 2.20 11.44
C LYS A 201 -15.99 1.16 11.40
N SER A 202 -15.66 -0.11 11.16
CA SER A 202 -16.61 -1.22 11.27
C SER A 202 -16.91 -1.54 12.76
N GLU A 203 -17.98 -2.25 13.02
CA GLU A 203 -18.30 -2.72 14.38
C GLU A 203 -17.31 -3.80 14.86
N ASP A 204 -16.73 -4.56 13.91
CA ASP A 204 -15.74 -5.62 14.17
C ASP A 204 -14.66 -5.60 13.10
N PRO A 205 -13.52 -4.91 13.34
CA PRO A 205 -12.41 -4.84 12.41
C PRO A 205 -11.84 -6.21 12.00
N ALA A 206 -11.78 -7.18 12.91
CA ALA A 206 -11.28 -8.52 12.59
C ALA A 206 -12.21 -9.25 11.62
N ALA A 207 -13.53 -9.17 11.83
CA ALA A 207 -14.51 -9.74 10.92
C ALA A 207 -14.50 -9.06 9.54
N GLU A 208 -14.30 -7.74 9.50
CA GLU A 208 -14.21 -7.00 8.22
C GLU A 208 -12.95 -7.39 7.43
N VAL A 209 -11.79 -7.52 8.09
CA VAL A 209 -10.57 -8.05 7.43
C VAL A 209 -10.82 -9.42 6.83
N ALA A 210 -11.42 -10.36 7.59
CA ALA A 210 -11.73 -11.70 7.11
C ALA A 210 -12.75 -11.68 5.95
N LEU A 211 -13.74 -10.80 5.99
CA LEU A 211 -14.70 -10.62 4.91
C LEU A 211 -14.02 -10.12 3.61
N LEU A 212 -13.15 -9.11 3.72
CA LEU A 212 -12.42 -8.58 2.58
C LEU A 212 -11.48 -9.65 1.97
N GLN A 213 -10.76 -10.41 2.80
CA GLN A 213 -9.93 -11.54 2.32
C GLN A 213 -10.79 -12.57 1.58
N LYS A 214 -11.93 -12.94 2.13
CA LYS A 214 -12.87 -13.89 1.50
C LYS A 214 -13.34 -13.39 0.14
N LEU A 215 -13.92 -12.19 0.08
CA LEU A 215 -14.46 -11.61 -1.15
C LEU A 215 -13.37 -11.43 -2.22
N GLY A 216 -12.18 -10.99 -1.82
CA GLY A 216 -11.04 -10.87 -2.72
C GLY A 216 -10.61 -12.22 -3.30
N ASN A 217 -10.50 -13.25 -2.47
CA ASN A 217 -10.11 -14.60 -2.92
C ASN A 217 -11.18 -15.24 -3.82
N GLU A 218 -12.47 -15.05 -3.53
CA GLU A 218 -13.57 -15.49 -4.42
C GLU A 218 -13.45 -14.81 -5.78
N ALA A 219 -13.25 -13.48 -5.82
CA ALA A 219 -13.09 -12.74 -7.07
C ALA A 219 -11.86 -13.17 -7.88
N ALA A 220 -10.74 -13.52 -7.21
CA ALA A 220 -9.52 -13.99 -7.86
C ALA A 220 -9.66 -15.37 -8.51
N GLN A 221 -10.60 -16.22 -8.07
CA GLN A 221 -10.89 -17.51 -8.66
C GLN A 221 -11.74 -17.38 -9.93
N GLU A 222 -12.44 -16.27 -10.09
CA GLU A 222 -13.31 -15.98 -11.24
C GLU A 222 -12.60 -15.18 -12.35
N ALA A 223 -11.38 -14.66 -12.09
CA ALA A 223 -10.61 -13.80 -13.00
C ALA A 223 -9.60 -14.59 -13.84
#